data_b63bc498851a9142bf956b320bfd925d
#
_entry.id   b63bc498851a9142bf956b320bfd925d
#
_cell.length_a   1.000
_cell.length_b   1.000
_cell.length_c   1.000
_cell.angle_alpha   90.00
_cell.angle_beta   90.00
_cell.angle_gamma   90.00
#
_symmetry.space_group_name_H-M   'P 1'
#
loop_
_entity.id
_entity.type
_entity.pdbx_description
1 polymer ?
#
loop_
_entity_poly.entity_id
_entity_poly.type
_entity_poly.pdbx_seq_one_letter_code
_entity_poly.pdbx_strand_id
1 'polypeptide(L)'
;MFMALPMMGVFIMALPTFAQISPAQVWQDWQVQAKDFAGASVLGTVAPVAGNGLDIFDVVLRVKKDQSVFTVKVDKVELRQRGEAVQMTLSDEVSISLRIKGAPDSPPFTLLGSFTHPGLSQRITRIGSETITTTTAQQFDFKLLSLNDVDIAALGGRFEWKIRDLSTRNIYSQTADQTQSSVFTAAGLAVAAKLSNFERDFGLTYLANMTDLMGTSNLSSSQGDWRFDYSGSQSQIDGLDAGTTYAATSQSDQGSLSVQSDGKRLLLRSHSGAQDVTLSSGSLPLSVVVMQNEKNYFELTFPYKVDPIAQRFALKLGFDGLTVSPELWAVFDPQNILSQEPIGLNIDFGGKVIVAADLSNSGEVKSLAKEKSLPLFLKDFELHDLSLSALGARLKVLGNLQFDIGSKLKKGDQFLPTDGKILIDIYGLNATIDGLVAAGLLPEETVMGLRMMMGMFLRQANGEDHLTSSLSFANRGFAVNGMQIK
;
A
#
# COMPACT_ATOMS: atom_id res chain seq x y z
N MET A 1 -2.85 -1.49 6.49
CA MET A 1 -3.94 -2.45 6.70
C MET A 1 -4.12 -3.46 5.56
N PHE A 2 -3.44 -3.31 4.43
CA PHE A 2 -3.50 -4.22 3.26
C PHE A 2 -2.56 -5.44 3.31
N MET A 3 -1.80 -5.65 4.37
CA MET A 3 -0.85 -6.78 4.50
C MET A 3 -1.47 -8.13 4.94
N ALA A 4 -2.77 -8.20 5.21
CA ALA A 4 -3.40 -9.43 5.71
C ALA A 4 -3.91 -10.39 4.61
N LEU A 5 -4.12 -9.92 3.37
CA LEU A 5 -4.61 -10.76 2.28
C LEU A 5 -3.61 -11.82 1.75
N PRO A 6 -2.29 -11.58 1.68
CA PRO A 6 -1.36 -12.62 1.23
C PRO A 6 -1.16 -13.77 2.23
N MET A 7 -1.51 -13.60 3.51
CA MET A 7 -1.31 -14.67 4.51
C MET A 7 -2.26 -15.86 4.40
N MET A 8 -3.36 -15.75 3.67
CA MET A 8 -4.30 -16.87 3.49
C MET A 8 -3.85 -17.91 2.45
N GLY A 9 -2.92 -17.59 1.57
CA GLY A 9 -2.33 -18.54 0.63
C GLY A 9 -1.24 -19.43 1.21
N VAL A 10 -0.82 -19.22 2.47
CA VAL A 10 0.43 -19.78 3.04
C VAL A 10 0.26 -21.17 3.68
N PHE A 11 -0.93 -21.77 3.62
CA PHE A 11 -1.17 -23.01 4.34
C PHE A 11 -0.96 -24.27 3.50
N ILE A 12 0.08 -24.42 2.68
CA ILE A 12 0.43 -25.75 2.14
C ILE A 12 1.88 -25.78 1.61
N MET A 13 2.73 -26.48 2.27
CA MET A 13 4.04 -26.91 1.78
C MET A 13 4.19 -28.44 1.92
N ALA A 14 4.95 -29.17 1.12
CA ALA A 14 5.12 -30.63 1.13
C ALA A 14 6.53 -31.15 0.79
N LEU A 15 6.87 -32.35 1.25
CA LEU A 15 8.14 -33.06 1.04
C LEU A 15 8.07 -34.17 -0.05
N PRO A 16 9.20 -34.63 -0.64
CA PRO A 16 9.21 -35.38 -1.89
C PRO A 16 9.10 -36.88 -1.74
N THR A 17 8.25 -37.52 -2.55
CA THR A 17 8.42 -38.86 -3.10
C THR A 17 7.53 -39.06 -4.33
N PHE A 18 7.94 -39.87 -5.28
CA PHE A 18 7.20 -40.18 -6.52
C PHE A 18 5.92 -41.05 -6.28
N ALA A 19 5.25 -40.86 -5.17
CA ALA A 19 4.04 -41.59 -4.81
C ALA A 19 2.83 -40.66 -4.85
N GLN A 20 1.70 -41.20 -5.21
CA GLN A 20 0.38 -40.58 -5.11
C GLN A 20 0.19 -39.99 -3.71
N ILE A 21 -0.15 -38.69 -3.61
CA ILE A 21 -0.35 -38.03 -2.32
C ILE A 21 -1.53 -38.68 -1.58
N SER A 22 -1.36 -38.96 -0.30
CA SER A 22 -2.40 -39.56 0.55
C SER A 22 -2.88 -38.56 1.62
N PRO A 23 -4.10 -38.75 2.19
CA PRO A 23 -4.58 -37.94 3.32
C PRO A 23 -3.62 -37.90 4.51
N ALA A 24 -2.99 -39.01 4.87
CA ALA A 24 -2.01 -39.09 5.93
C ALA A 24 -0.78 -38.24 5.63
N GLN A 25 -0.33 -38.26 4.37
CA GLN A 25 0.79 -37.46 3.92
C GLN A 25 0.48 -35.95 3.96
N VAL A 26 -0.70 -35.53 3.49
CA VAL A 26 -1.14 -34.12 3.58
C VAL A 26 -1.12 -33.63 5.01
N TRP A 27 -1.63 -34.42 5.96
CA TRP A 27 -1.62 -34.06 7.37
C TRP A 27 -0.20 -33.97 7.95
N GLN A 28 0.65 -34.94 7.63
CA GLN A 28 2.04 -34.93 8.05
C GLN A 28 2.81 -33.73 7.46
N ASP A 29 2.60 -33.47 6.19
CA ASP A 29 3.20 -32.35 5.49
C ASP A 29 2.82 -31.03 6.17
N TRP A 30 1.57 -30.83 6.56
CA TRP A 30 1.15 -29.64 7.29
C TRP A 30 1.87 -29.47 8.62
N GLN A 31 2.05 -30.54 9.37
CA GLN A 31 2.76 -30.50 10.66
C GLN A 31 4.24 -30.14 10.48
N VAL A 32 4.91 -30.70 9.48
CA VAL A 32 6.31 -30.39 9.16
C VAL A 32 6.45 -28.93 8.77
N GLN A 33 5.62 -28.47 7.89
CA GLN A 33 5.68 -27.12 7.33
C GLN A 33 5.35 -26.03 8.35
N ALA A 34 4.36 -26.26 9.21
CA ALA A 34 4.09 -25.35 10.31
C ALA A 34 5.34 -25.17 11.20
N LYS A 35 6.08 -26.25 11.42
CA LYS A 35 7.32 -26.19 12.21
C LYS A 35 8.42 -25.37 11.52
N ASP A 36 8.54 -25.49 10.20
CA ASP A 36 9.52 -24.75 9.40
C ASP A 36 9.12 -23.28 9.24
N PHE A 37 7.82 -22.97 9.32
CA PHE A 37 7.29 -21.60 9.28
C PHE A 37 7.31 -20.95 10.67
N ALA A 38 8.38 -20.24 10.97
CA ALA A 38 8.53 -19.44 12.20
C ALA A 38 8.24 -20.20 13.52
N GLY A 39 8.50 -21.50 13.58
CA GLY A 39 8.24 -22.33 14.77
C GLY A 39 6.75 -22.53 15.08
N ALA A 40 5.90 -22.45 14.06
CA ALA A 40 4.48 -22.74 14.21
C ALA A 40 4.24 -24.24 14.54
N SER A 41 3.09 -24.53 15.10
CA SER A 41 2.63 -25.90 15.37
C SER A 41 1.21 -26.11 14.87
N VAL A 42 0.96 -27.29 14.28
CA VAL A 42 -0.39 -27.76 13.94
C VAL A 42 -0.66 -29.04 14.74
N LEU A 43 -1.73 -29.03 15.51
CA LEU A 43 -2.17 -30.13 16.35
C LEU A 43 -3.62 -30.49 15.99
N GLY A 44 -4.02 -31.74 16.22
CA GLY A 44 -5.40 -32.22 16.03
C GLY A 44 -5.50 -33.68 16.36
N THR A 45 -6.70 -34.18 16.66
CA THR A 45 -7.00 -35.57 16.94
C THR A 45 -7.38 -36.27 15.66
N VAL A 46 -6.59 -37.23 15.22
CA VAL A 46 -6.75 -37.97 13.95
C VAL A 46 -7.61 -39.18 14.13
N ALA A 47 -8.63 -39.35 13.29
CA ALA A 47 -9.49 -40.54 13.17
C ALA A 47 -9.46 -41.04 11.73
N PRO A 48 -8.96 -42.28 11.46
CA PRO A 48 -9.03 -42.90 10.14
C PRO A 48 -10.46 -43.15 9.72
N VAL A 49 -10.75 -42.98 8.43
CA VAL A 49 -12.06 -43.21 7.81
C VAL A 49 -11.90 -44.16 6.65
N ALA A 50 -12.92 -45.01 6.43
CA ALA A 50 -12.94 -45.95 5.32
C ALA A 50 -12.69 -45.28 3.95
N GLY A 51 -12.06 -46.00 3.02
CA GLY A 51 -11.73 -45.45 1.69
C GLY A 51 -10.50 -44.53 1.67
N ASN A 52 -9.52 -44.78 2.52
CA ASN A 52 -8.29 -43.98 2.65
C ASN A 52 -8.58 -42.51 2.95
N GLY A 53 -9.38 -42.25 4.00
CA GLY A 53 -9.73 -40.91 4.47
C GLY A 53 -9.21 -40.65 5.88
N LEU A 54 -9.12 -39.39 6.27
CA LEU A 54 -8.86 -38.92 7.62
C LEU A 54 -9.87 -37.86 8.02
N ASP A 55 -10.43 -37.98 9.21
CA ASP A 55 -11.05 -36.89 9.95
C ASP A 55 -10.08 -36.41 11.03
N ILE A 56 -9.92 -35.13 11.13
CA ILE A 56 -9.02 -34.51 12.10
C ILE A 56 -9.86 -33.49 12.88
N PHE A 57 -9.98 -33.74 14.17
CA PHE A 57 -10.79 -32.91 15.08
C PHE A 57 -9.92 -31.96 15.90
N ASP A 58 -10.51 -30.85 16.35
CA ASP A 58 -9.89 -29.87 17.21
C ASP A 58 -8.55 -29.39 16.64
N VAL A 59 -8.55 -29.06 15.36
CA VAL A 59 -7.33 -28.61 14.68
C VAL A 59 -6.95 -27.22 15.17
N VAL A 60 -5.75 -27.08 15.73
CA VAL A 60 -5.19 -25.84 16.22
C VAL A 60 -3.86 -25.56 15.54
N LEU A 61 -3.81 -24.51 14.74
CA LEU A 61 -2.57 -23.91 14.30
C LEU A 61 -2.17 -22.80 15.26
N ARG A 62 -0.93 -22.80 15.71
CA ARG A 62 -0.39 -21.78 16.57
C ARG A 62 0.98 -21.30 16.06
N VAL A 63 1.09 -20.00 15.81
CA VAL A 63 2.33 -19.32 15.46
C VAL A 63 2.76 -18.45 16.64
N LYS A 64 3.98 -18.63 17.11
CA LYS A 64 4.59 -17.81 18.16
C LYS A 64 5.79 -17.08 17.57
N LYS A 65 5.81 -15.75 17.72
CA LYS A 65 6.97 -14.94 17.38
C LYS A 65 7.17 -13.92 18.50
N ASP A 66 8.35 -13.95 19.11
CA ASP A 66 8.65 -13.19 20.32
C ASP A 66 7.63 -13.49 21.43
N GLN A 67 6.83 -12.50 21.81
CA GLN A 67 5.75 -12.68 22.82
C GLN A 67 4.35 -12.51 22.19
N SER A 68 4.27 -12.56 20.86
CA SER A 68 3.01 -12.55 20.13
C SER A 68 2.58 -13.96 19.77
N VAL A 69 1.27 -14.21 19.83
CA VAL A 69 0.68 -15.51 19.53
C VAL A 69 -0.49 -15.32 18.58
N PHE A 70 -0.41 -15.96 17.42
CA PHE A 70 -1.53 -16.10 16.50
C PHE A 70 -2.04 -17.52 16.56
N THR A 71 -3.36 -17.70 16.64
CA THR A 71 -3.99 -19.05 16.72
C THR A 71 -5.15 -19.10 15.73
N VAL A 72 -5.22 -20.21 14.99
CA VAL A 72 -6.37 -20.60 14.17
C VAL A 72 -6.94 -21.90 14.73
N LYS A 73 -8.26 -21.97 14.90
CA LYS A 73 -8.96 -23.19 15.36
C LYS A 73 -10.00 -23.57 14.34
N VAL A 74 -10.01 -24.86 14.01
CA VAL A 74 -10.98 -25.52 13.10
C VAL A 74 -11.51 -26.75 13.83
N ASP A 75 -12.81 -26.86 13.96
CA ASP A 75 -13.42 -27.98 14.72
C ASP A 75 -13.15 -29.30 14.01
N LYS A 76 -13.24 -29.33 12.66
CA LYS A 76 -13.03 -30.54 11.88
C LYS A 76 -12.40 -30.23 10.52
N VAL A 77 -11.42 -31.04 10.15
CA VAL A 77 -10.83 -31.11 8.80
C VAL A 77 -11.07 -32.51 8.28
N GLU A 78 -11.63 -32.62 7.09
CA GLU A 78 -11.84 -33.88 6.40
C GLU A 78 -10.90 -34.00 5.22
N LEU A 79 -10.13 -35.08 5.16
CA LEU A 79 -9.25 -35.41 4.03
C LEU A 79 -9.76 -36.69 3.39
N ARG A 80 -10.07 -36.67 2.12
CA ARG A 80 -10.62 -37.80 1.36
C ARG A 80 -9.80 -38.07 0.11
N GLN A 81 -9.36 -39.31 -0.09
CA GLN A 81 -8.72 -39.69 -1.35
C GLN A 81 -9.73 -39.66 -2.50
N ARG A 82 -9.39 -38.98 -3.59
CA ARG A 82 -10.20 -38.89 -4.82
C ARG A 82 -9.32 -39.11 -6.05
N GLY A 83 -9.13 -40.35 -6.44
CA GLY A 83 -8.15 -40.72 -7.47
C GLY A 83 -6.75 -40.36 -7.03
N GLU A 84 -6.02 -39.58 -7.85
CA GLU A 84 -4.66 -39.12 -7.55
C GLU A 84 -4.62 -37.87 -6.65
N ALA A 85 -5.77 -37.32 -6.28
CA ALA A 85 -5.88 -36.11 -5.46
C ALA A 85 -6.41 -36.42 -4.06
N VAL A 86 -6.09 -35.54 -3.12
CA VAL A 86 -6.75 -35.48 -1.82
C VAL A 86 -7.71 -34.28 -1.84
N GLN A 87 -8.98 -34.57 -1.58
CA GLN A 87 -10.01 -33.55 -1.36
C GLN A 87 -10.01 -33.19 0.12
N MET A 88 -9.96 -31.91 0.42
CA MET A 88 -10.07 -31.37 1.77
C MET A 88 -11.30 -30.48 1.91
N THR A 89 -12.01 -30.68 3.02
CA THR A 89 -13.09 -29.80 3.49
C THR A 89 -12.86 -29.44 4.96
N LEU A 90 -13.34 -28.29 5.37
CA LEU A 90 -13.26 -27.77 6.74
C LEU A 90 -14.66 -27.62 7.30
N SER A 91 -14.79 -27.61 8.65
CA SER A 91 -16.01 -27.10 9.29
C SER A 91 -16.28 -25.65 8.86
N ASP A 92 -17.56 -25.28 8.72
CA ASP A 92 -17.99 -24.01 8.10
C ASP A 92 -17.47 -22.75 8.81
N GLU A 93 -17.08 -22.87 10.07
CA GLU A 93 -16.54 -21.77 10.87
C GLU A 93 -15.11 -22.07 11.33
N VAL A 94 -14.26 -21.07 11.21
CA VAL A 94 -12.85 -21.06 11.65
C VAL A 94 -12.63 -19.88 12.57
N SER A 95 -12.25 -20.13 13.81
CA SER A 95 -11.92 -19.07 14.76
C SER A 95 -10.46 -18.64 14.62
N ILE A 96 -10.22 -17.34 14.67
CA ILE A 96 -8.87 -16.78 14.74
C ILE A 96 -8.71 -15.92 15.98
N SER A 97 -7.53 -15.98 16.59
CA SER A 97 -7.15 -15.06 17.65
C SER A 97 -5.71 -14.59 17.49
N LEU A 98 -5.49 -13.32 17.78
CA LEU A 98 -4.17 -12.69 17.80
C LEU A 98 -3.97 -12.04 19.17
N ARG A 99 -2.82 -12.32 19.78
CA ARG A 99 -2.37 -11.65 21.01
C ARG A 99 -0.97 -11.08 20.75
N ILE A 100 -0.84 -9.76 20.87
CA ILE A 100 0.43 -9.04 20.73
C ILE A 100 0.79 -8.48 22.09
N LYS A 101 2.03 -8.70 22.55
CA LYS A 101 2.50 -8.08 23.79
C LYS A 101 2.48 -6.56 23.67
N GLY A 102 1.91 -5.89 24.67
CA GLY A 102 2.00 -4.45 24.81
C GLY A 102 3.42 -3.95 25.14
N ALA A 103 3.60 -2.64 25.15
CA ALA A 103 4.79 -2.01 25.72
C ALA A 103 4.90 -2.37 27.23
N PRO A 104 6.08 -2.19 27.88
CA PRO A 104 6.16 -2.28 29.33
C PRO A 104 5.03 -1.42 29.94
N ASP A 105 4.29 -1.97 30.86
CA ASP A 105 3.14 -1.34 31.56
C ASP A 105 1.86 -1.13 30.74
N SER A 106 1.79 -1.67 29.51
CA SER A 106 0.56 -1.67 28.71
C SER A 106 -0.04 -3.07 28.62
N PRO A 107 -1.38 -3.21 28.64
CA PRO A 107 -2.03 -4.48 28.42
C PRO A 107 -1.69 -5.03 27.01
N PRO A 108 -1.73 -6.35 26.81
CA PRO A 108 -1.54 -6.93 25.50
C PRO A 108 -2.71 -6.52 24.60
N PHE A 109 -2.40 -6.32 23.32
CA PHE A 109 -3.44 -6.17 22.30
C PHE A 109 -3.99 -7.56 21.95
N THR A 110 -5.31 -7.73 22.05
CA THR A 110 -6.00 -8.97 21.71
C THR A 110 -7.03 -8.73 20.62
N LEU A 111 -7.14 -9.68 19.69
CA LEU A 111 -8.14 -9.70 18.62
C LEU A 111 -8.73 -11.09 18.52
N LEU A 112 -10.05 -11.18 18.47
CA LEU A 112 -10.80 -12.39 18.16
C LEU A 112 -11.66 -12.13 16.92
N GLY A 113 -11.63 -13.07 15.97
CA GLY A 113 -12.46 -13.03 14.79
C GLY A 113 -12.87 -14.42 14.35
N SER A 114 -13.81 -14.50 13.43
CA SER A 114 -14.21 -15.75 12.80
C SER A 114 -14.24 -15.61 11.28
N PHE A 115 -13.94 -16.74 10.60
CA PHE A 115 -14.19 -16.92 9.18
C PHE A 115 -15.33 -17.90 9.00
N THR A 116 -16.23 -17.61 8.07
CA THR A 116 -17.20 -18.55 7.55
C THR A 116 -16.97 -18.73 6.05
N HIS A 117 -17.08 -19.94 5.56
CA HIS A 117 -16.71 -20.27 4.18
C HIS A 117 -17.61 -21.39 3.60
N PRO A 118 -18.92 -21.15 3.46
CA PRO A 118 -19.81 -22.15 2.91
C PRO A 118 -19.33 -22.63 1.54
N GLY A 119 -19.26 -23.95 1.37
CA GLY A 119 -18.83 -24.57 0.13
C GLY A 119 -17.32 -24.48 -0.17
N LEU A 120 -16.48 -24.17 0.82
CA LEU A 120 -15.02 -24.22 0.62
C LEU A 120 -14.57 -25.64 0.33
N SER A 121 -13.84 -25.79 -0.74
CA SER A 121 -13.31 -27.05 -1.21
C SER A 121 -11.87 -26.86 -1.65
N GLN A 122 -10.99 -27.74 -1.20
CA GLN A 122 -9.60 -27.76 -1.65
C GLN A 122 -9.26 -29.12 -2.27
N ARG A 123 -8.60 -29.04 -3.42
CA ARG A 123 -8.05 -30.21 -4.11
C ARG A 123 -6.53 -30.12 -4.12
N ILE A 124 -5.88 -31.13 -3.57
CA ILE A 124 -4.43 -31.23 -3.43
C ILE A 124 -3.93 -32.36 -4.32
N THR A 125 -3.00 -32.05 -5.24
CA THR A 125 -2.37 -33.02 -6.13
C THR A 125 -0.85 -32.88 -6.05
N ARG A 126 -0.13 -33.93 -6.38
CA ARG A 126 1.33 -33.92 -6.49
C ARG A 126 1.74 -34.42 -7.87
N ILE A 127 2.58 -33.66 -8.57
CA ILE A 127 3.13 -34.01 -9.88
C ILE A 127 4.66 -33.79 -9.80
N GLY A 128 5.39 -34.90 -9.76
CA GLY A 128 6.84 -34.85 -9.54
C GLY A 128 7.19 -34.18 -8.21
N SER A 129 7.97 -33.11 -8.27
CA SER A 129 8.36 -32.28 -7.11
C SER A 129 7.36 -31.16 -6.78
N GLU A 130 6.28 -31.02 -7.56
CA GLU A 130 5.31 -29.93 -7.37
C GLU A 130 4.07 -30.43 -6.62
N THR A 131 3.67 -29.69 -5.61
CA THR A 131 2.37 -29.80 -4.97
C THR A 131 1.46 -28.69 -5.44
N ILE A 132 0.34 -29.04 -6.03
CA ILE A 132 -0.66 -28.11 -6.57
C ILE A 132 -1.89 -28.18 -5.67
N THR A 133 -2.27 -27.02 -5.13
CA THR A 133 -3.50 -26.87 -4.36
C THR A 133 -4.43 -25.91 -5.09
N THR A 134 -5.62 -26.38 -5.40
CA THR A 134 -6.71 -25.55 -5.92
C THR A 134 -7.77 -25.41 -4.84
N THR A 135 -8.12 -24.17 -4.50
CA THR A 135 -9.18 -23.86 -3.52
C THR A 135 -10.30 -23.13 -4.23
N THR A 136 -11.54 -23.51 -3.95
CA THR A 136 -12.73 -22.77 -4.40
C THR A 136 -13.65 -22.52 -3.20
N ALA A 137 -14.28 -21.35 -3.16
CA ALA A 137 -15.32 -21.02 -2.20
C ALA A 137 -16.32 -20.06 -2.86
N GLN A 138 -17.61 -20.33 -2.75
CA GLN A 138 -18.65 -19.41 -3.23
C GLN A 138 -18.63 -18.11 -2.42
N GLN A 139 -18.36 -18.22 -1.14
CA GLN A 139 -18.29 -17.11 -0.23
C GLN A 139 -17.23 -17.39 0.85
N PHE A 140 -16.52 -16.35 1.23
CA PHE A 140 -15.54 -16.38 2.29
C PHE A 140 -15.67 -15.08 3.09
N ASP A 141 -16.19 -15.18 4.31
CA ASP A 141 -16.53 -14.05 5.17
C ASP A 141 -15.63 -14.01 6.39
N PHE A 142 -15.22 -12.83 6.78
CA PHE A 142 -14.56 -12.56 8.05
C PHE A 142 -15.38 -11.60 8.89
N LYS A 143 -15.47 -11.86 10.20
CA LYS A 143 -16.04 -10.95 11.20
C LYS A 143 -15.07 -10.77 12.36
N LEU A 144 -14.84 -9.54 12.74
CA LEU A 144 -14.18 -9.19 13.99
C LEU A 144 -15.21 -9.30 15.12
N LEU A 145 -14.93 -10.11 16.12
CA LEU A 145 -15.81 -10.37 17.26
C LEU A 145 -15.44 -9.51 18.47
N SER A 146 -14.16 -9.49 18.83
CA SER A 146 -13.70 -8.66 19.94
C SER A 146 -12.33 -8.03 19.68
N LEU A 147 -12.08 -6.90 20.33
CA LEU A 147 -10.82 -6.18 20.34
C LEU A 147 -10.48 -5.82 21.79
N ASN A 148 -9.28 -6.19 22.25
CA ASN A 148 -8.86 -6.03 23.66
C ASN A 148 -9.88 -6.59 24.65
N ASP A 149 -10.40 -7.78 24.34
CA ASP A 149 -11.42 -8.52 25.10
C ASP A 149 -12.78 -7.79 25.22
N VAL A 150 -12.99 -6.72 24.44
CA VAL A 150 -14.26 -6.01 24.35
C VAL A 150 -15.01 -6.47 23.10
N ASP A 151 -16.25 -6.88 23.25
CA ASP A 151 -17.14 -7.25 22.16
C ASP A 151 -17.42 -6.03 21.25
N ILE A 152 -17.09 -6.16 19.99
CA ILE A 152 -17.28 -5.10 18.98
C ILE A 152 -18.76 -4.74 18.82
N ALA A 153 -19.64 -5.74 18.82
CA ALA A 153 -21.09 -5.52 18.68
C ALA A 153 -21.67 -4.80 19.91
N ALA A 154 -21.19 -5.10 21.12
CA ALA A 154 -21.60 -4.42 22.35
C ALA A 154 -21.23 -2.92 22.36
N LEU A 155 -20.18 -2.54 21.62
CA LEU A 155 -19.78 -1.15 21.40
C LEU A 155 -20.55 -0.47 20.25
N GLY A 156 -21.57 -1.12 19.64
CA GLY A 156 -22.22 -0.64 18.43
C GLY A 156 -21.31 -0.67 17.21
N GLY A 157 -20.19 -1.37 17.31
CA GLY A 157 -19.21 -1.52 16.25
C GLY A 157 -19.49 -2.72 15.34
N ARG A 158 -18.87 -2.70 14.16
CA ARG A 158 -18.85 -3.80 13.20
C ARG A 158 -17.58 -3.70 12.38
N PHE A 159 -16.94 -4.81 12.11
CA PHE A 159 -15.91 -4.92 11.07
C PHE A 159 -16.03 -6.30 10.43
N GLU A 160 -16.31 -6.30 9.15
CA GLU A 160 -16.40 -7.53 8.37
C GLU A 160 -15.90 -7.29 6.94
N TRP A 161 -15.46 -8.36 6.29
CA TRP A 161 -15.25 -8.37 4.85
C TRP A 161 -15.73 -9.70 4.27
N LYS A 162 -16.09 -9.67 3.00
CA LYS A 162 -16.68 -10.79 2.25
C LYS A 162 -16.03 -10.88 0.89
N ILE A 163 -15.55 -12.08 0.54
CA ILE A 163 -15.08 -12.41 -0.80
C ILE A 163 -16.10 -13.34 -1.44
N ARG A 164 -16.45 -13.08 -2.70
CA ARG A 164 -17.38 -13.90 -3.48
C ARG A 164 -16.64 -14.61 -4.60
N ASP A 165 -17.04 -15.87 -4.84
CA ASP A 165 -16.54 -16.72 -5.93
C ASP A 165 -15.01 -16.78 -5.95
N LEU A 166 -14.44 -17.09 -4.80
CA LEU A 166 -12.99 -17.22 -4.63
C LEU A 166 -12.51 -18.49 -5.35
N SER A 167 -11.50 -18.35 -6.18
CA SER A 167 -10.71 -19.44 -6.72
C SER A 167 -9.23 -19.15 -6.53
N THR A 168 -8.46 -20.11 -6.00
CA THR A 168 -7.01 -20.00 -5.90
C THR A 168 -6.34 -21.24 -6.47
N ARG A 169 -5.18 -21.04 -7.07
CA ARG A 169 -4.27 -22.10 -7.48
C ARG A 169 -2.88 -21.79 -6.97
N ASN A 170 -2.39 -22.63 -6.07
CA ASN A 170 -1.07 -22.52 -5.50
C ASN A 170 -0.22 -23.69 -5.99
N ILE A 171 0.98 -23.41 -6.47
CA ILE A 171 1.98 -24.40 -6.88
C ILE A 171 3.19 -24.19 -5.99
N TYR A 172 3.54 -25.21 -5.29
CA TYR A 172 4.77 -25.25 -4.48
C TYR A 172 5.74 -26.24 -5.08
N SER A 173 6.95 -25.79 -5.42
CA SER A 173 8.01 -26.62 -5.95
C SER A 173 9.09 -26.85 -4.91
N GLN A 174 9.43 -28.12 -4.69
CA GLN A 174 10.47 -28.55 -3.73
C GLN A 174 11.86 -28.64 -4.39
N THR A 175 12.15 -27.77 -5.33
CA THR A 175 13.50 -27.60 -5.86
C THR A 175 14.40 -26.91 -4.83
N ALA A 176 15.72 -26.86 -5.09
CA ALA A 176 16.67 -26.18 -4.20
C ALA A 176 16.28 -24.74 -3.86
N ASP A 177 15.55 -24.04 -4.76
CA ASP A 177 15.13 -22.66 -4.58
C ASP A 177 13.77 -22.50 -3.87
N GLN A 178 13.08 -23.63 -3.55
CA GLN A 178 11.77 -23.62 -2.85
C GLN A 178 10.82 -22.56 -3.39
N THR A 179 10.42 -22.69 -4.65
CA THR A 179 9.56 -21.69 -5.29
C THR A 179 8.08 -21.96 -5.00
N GLN A 180 7.35 -20.88 -4.77
CA GLN A 180 5.89 -20.89 -4.63
C GLN A 180 5.30 -19.91 -5.63
N SER A 181 4.36 -20.36 -6.44
CA SER A 181 3.53 -19.50 -7.27
C SER A 181 2.06 -19.61 -6.87
N SER A 182 1.37 -18.49 -6.89
CA SER A 182 -0.06 -18.45 -6.56
C SER A 182 -0.79 -17.55 -7.54
N VAL A 183 -1.97 -17.98 -7.90
CA VAL A 183 -2.95 -17.17 -8.64
C VAL A 183 -4.24 -17.22 -7.84
N PHE A 184 -4.89 -16.09 -7.62
CA PHE A 184 -6.25 -16.04 -7.11
C PHE A 184 -7.15 -15.18 -7.99
N THR A 185 -8.41 -15.51 -8.04
CA THR A 185 -9.47 -14.71 -8.63
C THR A 185 -10.67 -14.67 -7.69
N ALA A 186 -11.42 -13.57 -7.71
CA ALA A 186 -12.68 -13.47 -7.01
C ALA A 186 -13.61 -12.49 -7.74
N ALA A 187 -14.91 -12.78 -7.75
CA ALA A 187 -15.89 -11.88 -8.37
C ALA A 187 -16.03 -10.56 -7.61
N GLY A 188 -15.72 -10.54 -6.32
CA GLY A 188 -15.74 -9.30 -5.56
C GLY A 188 -15.27 -9.42 -4.13
N LEU A 189 -14.87 -8.28 -3.58
CA LEU A 189 -14.56 -8.06 -2.16
C LEU A 189 -15.45 -6.94 -1.64
N ALA A 190 -16.21 -7.18 -0.58
CA ALA A 190 -16.94 -6.16 0.16
C ALA A 190 -16.32 -5.99 1.56
N VAL A 191 -16.17 -4.76 2.01
CA VAL A 191 -15.70 -4.41 3.35
C VAL A 191 -16.74 -3.54 4.02
N ALA A 192 -17.11 -3.83 5.25
CA ALA A 192 -17.98 -2.99 6.06
C ALA A 192 -17.34 -2.78 7.44
N ALA A 193 -17.23 -1.52 7.84
CA ALA A 193 -16.79 -1.14 9.17
C ALA A 193 -17.77 -0.11 9.75
N LYS A 194 -18.07 -0.22 11.04
CA LYS A 194 -18.88 0.74 11.79
C LYS A 194 -18.25 0.95 13.17
N LEU A 195 -18.17 2.20 13.57
CA LEU A 195 -17.80 2.60 14.91
C LEU A 195 -18.84 3.59 15.40
N SER A 196 -19.24 3.49 16.65
CA SER A 196 -20.15 4.47 17.29
C SER A 196 -19.75 4.70 18.73
N ASN A 197 -19.92 5.94 19.19
CA ASN A 197 -19.77 6.31 20.59
C ASN A 197 -20.90 7.28 20.94
N PHE A 198 -21.92 6.75 21.59
CA PHE A 198 -23.14 7.52 21.94
C PHE A 198 -22.86 8.64 22.95
N GLU A 199 -21.85 8.47 23.81
CA GLU A 199 -21.51 9.50 24.82
C GLU A 199 -20.86 10.74 24.19
N ARG A 200 -20.23 10.57 23.02
CA ARG A 200 -19.52 11.64 22.29
C ARG A 200 -20.26 12.12 21.04
N ASP A 201 -21.48 11.63 20.81
CA ASP A 201 -22.23 11.89 19.55
C ASP A 201 -21.34 11.64 18.31
N PHE A 202 -20.65 10.50 18.33
CA PHE A 202 -19.73 10.08 17.28
C PHE A 202 -20.25 8.83 16.58
N GLY A 203 -20.22 8.83 15.26
CA GLY A 203 -20.53 7.68 14.43
C GLY A 203 -19.69 7.70 13.15
N LEU A 204 -19.19 6.54 12.74
CA LEU A 204 -18.49 6.36 11.47
C LEU A 204 -18.93 5.04 10.85
N THR A 205 -19.38 5.09 9.60
CA THR A 205 -19.63 3.90 8.78
C THR A 205 -18.74 3.98 7.55
N TYR A 206 -18.07 2.89 7.24
CA TYR A 206 -17.27 2.70 6.02
C TYR A 206 -17.75 1.47 5.28
N LEU A 207 -18.07 1.62 4.01
CA LEU A 207 -18.41 0.56 3.08
C LEU A 207 -17.46 0.63 1.89
N ALA A 208 -16.96 -0.50 1.44
CA ALA A 208 -16.17 -0.57 0.20
C ALA A 208 -16.48 -1.85 -0.56
N ASN A 209 -16.47 -1.76 -1.87
CA ASN A 209 -16.62 -2.89 -2.77
C ASN A 209 -15.57 -2.80 -3.88
N MET A 210 -15.02 -3.96 -4.24
CA MET A 210 -14.16 -4.12 -5.42
C MET A 210 -14.70 -5.28 -6.25
N THR A 211 -14.56 -5.21 -7.57
CA THR A 211 -15.05 -6.21 -8.52
C THR A 211 -13.92 -6.81 -9.34
N ASP A 212 -14.12 -8.04 -9.77
CA ASP A 212 -13.23 -8.78 -10.67
C ASP A 212 -11.77 -8.76 -10.20
N LEU A 213 -11.57 -9.31 -9.02
CA LEU A 213 -10.25 -9.33 -8.40
C LEU A 213 -9.38 -10.41 -9.03
N MET A 214 -8.15 -10.08 -9.32
CA MET A 214 -7.12 -11.03 -9.73
C MET A 214 -5.83 -10.74 -8.99
N GLY A 215 -5.19 -11.78 -8.47
CA GLY A 215 -3.89 -11.66 -7.83
C GLY A 215 -2.95 -12.75 -8.27
N THR A 216 -1.68 -12.41 -8.38
CA THR A 216 -0.60 -13.34 -8.66
C THR A 216 0.52 -13.13 -7.67
N SER A 217 1.19 -14.20 -7.28
CA SER A 217 2.44 -14.10 -6.54
C SER A 217 3.43 -15.19 -6.94
N ASN A 218 4.72 -14.84 -6.99
CA ASN A 218 5.82 -15.76 -7.16
C ASN A 218 6.85 -15.48 -6.09
N LEU A 219 7.14 -16.46 -5.29
CA LEU A 219 8.05 -16.35 -4.15
C LEU A 219 9.15 -17.39 -4.26
N SER A 220 10.37 -17.02 -3.93
CA SER A 220 11.50 -17.90 -3.74
C SER A 220 12.22 -17.54 -2.44
N SER A 221 13.29 -18.24 -2.10
CA SER A 221 14.09 -17.93 -0.91
C SER A 221 14.69 -16.53 -0.90
N SER A 222 14.90 -15.92 -2.07
CA SER A 222 15.61 -14.62 -2.21
C SER A 222 14.81 -13.56 -2.95
N GLN A 223 13.75 -13.92 -3.65
CA GLN A 223 12.98 -13.02 -4.51
C GLN A 223 11.49 -13.22 -4.30
N GLY A 224 10.74 -12.16 -4.55
CA GLY A 224 9.29 -12.21 -4.50
C GLY A 224 8.67 -11.16 -5.39
N ASP A 225 7.63 -11.55 -6.09
CA ASP A 225 6.72 -10.62 -6.74
C ASP A 225 5.27 -10.92 -6.32
N TRP A 226 4.49 -9.88 -6.23
CA TRP A 226 3.08 -9.94 -5.93
C TRP A 226 2.37 -8.86 -6.74
N ARG A 227 1.24 -9.20 -7.33
CA ARG A 227 0.39 -8.30 -8.08
C ARG A 227 -1.07 -8.52 -7.72
N PHE A 228 -1.81 -7.44 -7.64
CA PHE A 228 -3.23 -7.41 -7.40
C PHE A 228 -3.88 -6.42 -8.37
N ASP A 229 -4.91 -6.87 -9.09
CA ASP A 229 -5.67 -6.09 -10.05
C ASP A 229 -7.16 -6.16 -9.69
N TYR A 230 -7.90 -5.10 -9.99
CA TYR A 230 -9.35 -5.04 -9.89
C TYR A 230 -9.94 -4.24 -11.04
N SER A 231 -11.20 -4.53 -11.44
CA SER A 231 -11.88 -3.85 -12.55
C SER A 231 -12.65 -2.61 -12.13
N GLY A 232 -13.04 -2.52 -10.87
CA GLY A 232 -13.73 -1.35 -10.31
C GLY A 232 -13.70 -1.35 -8.79
N SER A 233 -13.77 -0.16 -8.20
CA SER A 233 -13.93 -0.01 -6.76
C SER A 233 -14.92 1.09 -6.44
N GLN A 234 -15.64 0.90 -5.34
CA GLN A 234 -16.54 1.91 -4.77
C GLN A 234 -16.30 1.94 -3.26
N SER A 235 -16.30 3.13 -2.69
CA SER A 235 -16.27 3.28 -1.24
C SER A 235 -17.20 4.41 -0.79
N GLN A 236 -17.73 4.26 0.42
CA GLN A 236 -18.59 5.22 1.07
C GLN A 236 -18.16 5.36 2.53
N ILE A 237 -18.08 6.58 2.99
CA ILE A 237 -17.86 6.95 4.38
C ILE A 237 -19.03 7.84 4.79
N ASP A 238 -19.74 7.48 5.85
CA ASP A 238 -20.74 8.32 6.50
C ASP A 238 -20.29 8.55 7.95
N GLY A 239 -20.28 9.79 8.36
CA GLY A 239 -19.82 10.18 9.68
C GLY A 239 -20.73 11.18 10.37
N LEU A 240 -20.72 11.12 11.68
CA LEU A 240 -21.32 12.07 12.60
C LEU A 240 -20.27 12.42 13.66
N ASP A 241 -20.02 13.68 13.88
CA ASP A 241 -19.13 14.15 14.95
C ASP A 241 -19.70 15.44 15.53
N ALA A 242 -20.01 15.42 16.82
CA ALA A 242 -20.56 16.54 17.58
C ALA A 242 -21.76 17.24 16.88
N GLY A 243 -22.70 16.45 16.36
CA GLY A 243 -23.90 16.94 15.66
C GLY A 243 -23.67 17.32 14.17
N THR A 244 -22.44 17.29 13.68
CA THR A 244 -22.12 17.56 12.26
C THR A 244 -22.04 16.26 11.48
N THR A 245 -22.84 16.13 10.44
CA THR A 245 -22.78 15.02 9.50
C THR A 245 -21.81 15.30 8.36
N TYR A 246 -21.09 14.26 7.94
CA TYR A 246 -20.27 14.27 6.74
C TYR A 246 -20.40 12.94 6.00
N ALA A 247 -20.30 12.99 4.69
CA ALA A 247 -20.24 11.81 3.86
C ALA A 247 -19.23 11.99 2.75
N ALA A 248 -18.61 10.89 2.35
CA ALA A 248 -17.75 10.84 1.19
C ALA A 248 -18.04 9.56 0.41
N THR A 249 -18.16 9.68 -0.90
CA THR A 249 -18.19 8.52 -1.80
C THR A 249 -17.04 8.62 -2.77
N SER A 250 -16.47 7.48 -3.11
CA SER A 250 -15.46 7.39 -4.16
C SER A 250 -15.79 6.21 -5.06
N GLN A 251 -15.70 6.42 -6.35
CA GLN A 251 -15.80 5.39 -7.37
C GLN A 251 -14.54 5.46 -8.22
N SER A 252 -13.95 4.33 -8.50
CA SER A 252 -12.77 4.23 -9.37
C SER A 252 -12.97 3.11 -10.37
N ASP A 253 -12.47 3.32 -11.56
CA ASP A 253 -12.31 2.28 -12.56
C ASP A 253 -11.25 1.26 -12.11
N GLN A 254 -10.70 0.54 -13.07
CA GLN A 254 -9.66 -0.45 -12.84
C GLN A 254 -8.46 0.12 -12.07
N GLY A 255 -7.85 -0.74 -11.28
CA GLY A 255 -6.61 -0.40 -10.60
C GLY A 255 -5.72 -1.62 -10.38
N SER A 256 -4.45 -1.34 -10.09
CA SER A 256 -3.45 -2.36 -9.80
C SER A 256 -2.51 -1.94 -8.69
N LEU A 257 -2.04 -2.94 -7.95
CA LEU A 257 -0.97 -2.78 -6.97
C LEU A 257 0.03 -3.93 -7.17
N SER A 258 1.32 -3.63 -7.28
CA SER A 258 2.36 -4.65 -7.35
C SER A 258 3.51 -4.34 -6.43
N VAL A 259 4.08 -5.41 -5.86
CA VAL A 259 5.25 -5.37 -5.00
C VAL A 259 6.25 -6.40 -5.53
N GLN A 260 7.46 -5.98 -5.83
CA GLN A 260 8.53 -6.86 -6.28
C GLN A 260 9.76 -6.68 -5.40
N SER A 261 10.43 -7.76 -5.06
CA SER A 261 11.71 -7.74 -4.35
C SER A 261 12.69 -8.70 -5.02
N ASP A 262 13.89 -8.23 -5.28
CA ASP A 262 15.00 -9.06 -5.76
C ASP A 262 15.96 -9.49 -4.62
N GLY A 263 15.49 -9.35 -3.36
CA GLY A 263 16.29 -9.63 -2.17
C GLY A 263 17.18 -8.46 -1.74
N LYS A 264 17.36 -7.45 -2.58
CA LYS A 264 18.16 -6.25 -2.28
C LYS A 264 17.33 -4.96 -2.42
N ARG A 265 16.38 -4.93 -3.34
CA ARG A 265 15.55 -3.76 -3.66
C ARG A 265 14.08 -4.12 -3.59
N LEU A 266 13.29 -3.18 -3.17
CA LEU A 266 11.83 -3.19 -3.22
C LEU A 266 11.38 -2.30 -4.38
N LEU A 267 10.45 -2.80 -5.17
CA LEU A 267 9.72 -2.05 -6.18
C LEU A 267 8.24 -2.14 -5.85
N LEU A 268 7.63 -0.99 -5.60
CA LEU A 268 6.21 -0.85 -5.35
C LEU A 268 5.59 -0.03 -6.47
N ARG A 269 4.50 -0.51 -7.08
CA ARG A 269 3.73 0.22 -8.08
C ARG A 269 2.25 0.16 -7.74
N SER A 270 1.57 1.29 -7.88
CA SER A 270 0.13 1.41 -7.78
C SER A 270 -0.38 2.32 -8.89
N HIS A 271 -1.42 1.87 -9.56
CA HIS A 271 -2.12 2.64 -10.59
C HIS A 271 -3.62 2.54 -10.36
N SER A 272 -4.34 3.62 -10.58
CA SER A 272 -5.81 3.60 -10.72
C SER A 272 -6.22 4.40 -11.94
N GLY A 273 -7.29 3.96 -12.58
CA GLY A 273 -7.96 4.68 -13.67
C GLY A 273 -8.72 5.91 -13.18
N ALA A 274 -9.72 6.30 -13.93
CA ALA A 274 -10.58 7.42 -13.58
C ALA A 274 -11.23 7.22 -12.21
N GLN A 275 -11.33 8.31 -11.46
CA GLN A 275 -11.88 8.32 -10.12
C GLN A 275 -12.81 9.51 -9.92
N ASP A 276 -13.99 9.25 -9.42
CA ASP A 276 -14.96 10.24 -8.98
C ASP A 276 -15.00 10.24 -7.45
N VAL A 277 -14.95 11.42 -6.85
CA VAL A 277 -15.07 11.62 -5.40
C VAL A 277 -16.14 12.66 -5.14
N THR A 278 -17.12 12.30 -4.32
CA THR A 278 -18.14 13.23 -3.84
C THR A 278 -18.01 13.41 -2.34
N LEU A 279 -17.93 14.64 -1.91
CA LEU A 279 -17.87 15.01 -0.49
C LEU A 279 -19.12 15.80 -0.12
N SER A 280 -19.70 15.52 1.03
CA SER A 280 -20.77 16.33 1.62
C SER A 280 -20.55 16.55 3.11
N SER A 281 -20.87 17.73 3.58
CA SER A 281 -20.83 18.04 5.02
C SER A 281 -21.73 19.22 5.33
N GLY A 282 -22.44 19.19 6.46
CA GLY A 282 -23.21 20.31 6.96
C GLY A 282 -22.37 21.54 7.34
N SER A 283 -21.06 21.40 7.47
CA SER A 283 -20.11 22.49 7.79
C SER A 283 -19.45 23.12 6.56
N LEU A 284 -19.60 22.52 5.38
CA LEU A 284 -19.07 23.10 4.12
C LEU A 284 -19.97 24.24 3.61
N PRO A 285 -19.38 25.25 2.97
CA PRO A 285 -20.14 26.32 2.32
C PRO A 285 -21.03 25.80 1.18
N LEU A 286 -20.72 24.62 0.64
CA LEU A 286 -21.52 23.86 -0.31
C LEU A 286 -21.94 22.56 0.33
N SER A 287 -23.20 22.17 0.11
CA SER A 287 -23.72 20.88 0.63
C SER A 287 -23.03 19.67 -0.02
N VAL A 288 -22.53 19.81 -1.25
CA VAL A 288 -21.87 18.75 -2.01
C VAL A 288 -20.73 19.33 -2.85
N VAL A 289 -19.59 18.63 -2.85
CA VAL A 289 -18.44 18.91 -3.71
C VAL A 289 -18.12 17.64 -4.50
N VAL A 290 -17.99 17.77 -5.81
CA VAL A 290 -17.58 16.68 -6.70
C VAL A 290 -16.19 16.97 -7.25
N MET A 291 -15.32 15.96 -7.21
CA MET A 291 -13.99 15.97 -7.80
C MET A 291 -13.83 14.75 -8.69
N GLN A 292 -13.19 14.92 -9.82
CA GLN A 292 -12.92 13.86 -10.78
C GLN A 292 -11.46 13.93 -11.21
N ASN A 293 -10.82 12.79 -11.41
CA ASN A 293 -9.51 12.72 -12.02
C ASN A 293 -9.42 11.54 -12.99
N GLU A 294 -8.55 11.64 -13.99
CA GLU A 294 -8.43 10.63 -15.05
C GLU A 294 -7.60 9.43 -14.61
N LYS A 295 -6.55 9.67 -13.87
CA LYS A 295 -5.66 8.60 -13.36
C LYS A 295 -4.81 9.05 -12.18
N ASN A 296 -4.40 8.06 -11.37
CA ASN A 296 -3.39 8.21 -10.33
C ASN A 296 -2.32 7.15 -10.50
N TYR A 297 -1.09 7.48 -10.14
CA TYR A 297 0.01 6.54 -10.15
C TYR A 297 1.01 6.81 -9.03
N PHE A 298 1.62 5.72 -8.58
CA PHE A 298 2.70 5.73 -7.60
C PHE A 298 3.67 4.61 -7.95
N GLU A 299 4.95 4.92 -8.10
CA GLU A 299 6.03 3.94 -8.27
C GLU A 299 7.18 4.30 -7.32
N LEU A 300 7.66 3.33 -6.56
CA LEU A 300 8.80 3.46 -5.66
C LEU A 300 9.78 2.33 -5.92
N THR A 301 11.03 2.66 -6.21
CA THR A 301 12.15 1.73 -6.20
C THR A 301 13.07 2.12 -5.07
N PHE A 302 13.33 1.19 -4.14
CA PHE A 302 14.10 1.48 -2.95
C PHE A 302 15.02 0.32 -2.55
N PRO A 303 16.36 0.54 -2.46
CA PRO A 303 17.30 -0.45 -1.97
C PRO A 303 17.23 -0.52 -0.44
N TYR A 304 17.18 -1.73 0.10
CA TYR A 304 17.04 -1.93 1.54
C TYR A 304 18.14 -2.80 2.19
N LYS A 305 18.97 -3.46 1.39
CA LYS A 305 20.10 -4.27 1.89
C LYS A 305 21.41 -3.50 1.78
N VAL A 306 22.29 -3.77 2.75
CA VAL A 306 23.66 -3.23 2.75
C VAL A 306 24.36 -3.56 1.45
N ASP A 307 24.88 -2.54 0.79
CA ASP A 307 25.72 -2.69 -0.40
C ASP A 307 26.74 -1.53 -0.45
N PRO A 308 28.04 -1.81 -0.57
CA PRO A 308 29.05 -0.77 -0.71
C PRO A 308 29.01 -0.05 -2.05
N ILE A 309 28.33 -0.63 -3.05
CA ILE A 309 28.13 -0.04 -4.37
C ILE A 309 26.84 0.79 -4.30
N ALA A 310 26.89 2.01 -4.84
CA ALA A 310 25.71 2.87 -4.90
C ALA A 310 24.58 2.24 -5.73
N GLN A 311 23.41 2.12 -5.14
CA GLN A 311 22.24 1.50 -5.72
C GLN A 311 21.22 2.56 -6.15
N ARG A 312 20.45 2.27 -7.20
CA ARG A 312 19.40 3.16 -7.68
C ARG A 312 18.22 3.16 -6.73
N PHE A 313 17.69 4.36 -6.48
CA PHE A 313 16.35 4.60 -5.96
C PHE A 313 15.56 5.45 -6.95
N ALA A 314 14.25 5.38 -6.94
CA ALA A 314 13.37 6.22 -7.74
C ALA A 314 12.01 6.35 -7.07
N LEU A 315 11.40 7.52 -7.22
CA LEU A 315 10.01 7.78 -6.86
C LEU A 315 9.33 8.45 -8.03
N LYS A 316 8.19 7.90 -8.44
CA LYS A 316 7.29 8.54 -9.39
C LYS A 316 5.89 8.53 -8.80
N LEU A 317 5.26 9.68 -8.72
CA LEU A 317 3.88 9.79 -8.27
C LEU A 317 3.20 10.97 -8.96
N GLY A 318 1.90 10.86 -9.09
CA GLY A 318 1.12 11.95 -9.68
C GLY A 318 -0.32 11.58 -9.91
N PHE A 319 -1.03 12.58 -10.40
CA PHE A 319 -2.39 12.45 -10.91
C PHE A 319 -2.55 13.36 -12.13
N ASP A 320 -3.44 12.96 -13.02
CA ASP A 320 -3.77 13.75 -14.21
C ASP A 320 -5.28 14.03 -14.24
N GLY A 321 -5.66 15.16 -14.81
CA GLY A 321 -7.04 15.48 -15.15
C GLY A 321 -7.93 15.75 -13.94
N LEU A 322 -7.38 16.25 -12.81
CA LEU A 322 -8.21 16.60 -11.66
C LEU A 322 -9.09 17.81 -11.98
N THR A 323 -10.39 17.63 -11.94
CA THR A 323 -11.42 18.67 -12.06
C THR A 323 -12.25 18.73 -10.78
N VAL A 324 -12.81 19.87 -10.50
CA VAL A 324 -13.76 20.10 -9.41
C VAL A 324 -15.07 20.64 -9.94
N SER A 325 -16.16 20.41 -9.23
CA SER A 325 -17.48 20.81 -9.67
C SER A 325 -17.61 22.33 -9.86
N PRO A 326 -18.43 22.79 -10.83
CA PRO A 326 -18.66 24.22 -11.07
C PRO A 326 -19.18 24.96 -9.84
N GLU A 327 -19.94 24.30 -8.98
CA GLU A 327 -20.45 24.89 -7.73
C GLU A 327 -19.32 25.22 -6.76
N LEU A 328 -18.28 24.39 -6.70
CA LEU A 328 -17.10 24.68 -5.89
C LEU A 328 -16.29 25.86 -6.48
N TRP A 329 -16.14 25.89 -7.81
CA TRP A 329 -15.52 27.02 -8.48
C TRP A 329 -16.26 28.33 -8.20
N ALA A 330 -17.60 28.34 -8.23
CA ALA A 330 -18.43 29.51 -8.00
C ALA A 330 -18.26 30.11 -6.58
N VAL A 331 -17.80 29.33 -5.59
CA VAL A 331 -17.47 29.82 -4.24
C VAL A 331 -16.19 30.68 -4.25
N PHE A 332 -15.19 30.26 -5.01
CA PHE A 332 -13.88 30.93 -5.04
C PHE A 332 -13.77 31.93 -6.18
N ASP A 333 -14.40 31.67 -7.31
CA ASP A 333 -14.34 32.48 -8.52
C ASP A 333 -15.75 32.63 -9.15
N PRO A 334 -16.65 33.37 -8.50
CA PRO A 334 -18.03 33.53 -8.99
C PRO A 334 -18.13 34.29 -10.34
N GLN A 335 -17.04 34.93 -10.76
CA GLN A 335 -16.98 35.67 -12.02
C GLN A 335 -16.33 34.88 -13.16
N ASN A 336 -15.88 33.63 -12.91
CA ASN A 336 -15.17 32.79 -13.86
C ASN A 336 -13.92 33.46 -14.47
N ILE A 337 -13.13 34.12 -13.65
CA ILE A 337 -11.90 34.80 -14.06
C ILE A 337 -10.75 33.80 -14.21
N LEU A 338 -10.70 32.79 -13.32
CA LEU A 338 -9.62 31.81 -13.28
C LEU A 338 -9.84 30.71 -14.31
N SER A 339 -8.74 30.20 -14.85
CA SER A 339 -8.81 29.01 -15.72
C SER A 339 -9.27 27.80 -14.92
N GLN A 340 -10.28 27.11 -15.43
CA GLN A 340 -10.82 25.86 -14.90
C GLN A 340 -10.26 24.62 -15.65
N GLU A 341 -9.12 24.78 -16.34
CA GLU A 341 -8.42 23.64 -16.93
C GLU A 341 -8.10 22.57 -15.88
N PRO A 342 -8.13 21.28 -16.26
CA PRO A 342 -7.81 20.19 -15.34
C PRO A 342 -6.44 20.37 -14.68
N ILE A 343 -6.38 20.10 -13.38
CA ILE A 343 -5.16 20.16 -12.58
C ILE A 343 -4.39 18.85 -12.76
N GLY A 344 -3.07 18.96 -12.96
CA GLY A 344 -2.18 17.81 -13.03
C GLY A 344 -0.94 18.00 -12.18
N LEU A 345 -0.49 16.92 -11.56
CA LEU A 345 0.77 16.86 -10.80
C LEU A 345 1.56 15.62 -11.22
N ASN A 346 2.82 15.80 -11.60
CA ASN A 346 3.77 14.71 -11.78
C ASN A 346 5.04 15.02 -10.99
N ILE A 347 5.50 14.05 -10.21
CA ILE A 347 6.78 14.08 -9.49
C ILE A 347 7.52 12.82 -9.89
N ASP A 348 8.65 12.95 -10.58
CA ASP A 348 9.51 11.86 -11.00
C ASP A 348 10.96 12.22 -10.67
N PHE A 349 11.51 11.54 -9.68
CA PHE A 349 12.90 11.69 -9.30
C PHE A 349 13.56 10.36 -8.94
N GLY A 350 14.86 10.33 -9.04
CA GLY A 350 15.65 9.18 -8.67
C GLY A 350 17.09 9.56 -8.35
N GLY A 351 17.95 8.56 -8.40
CA GLY A 351 19.37 8.76 -8.14
C GLY A 351 20.02 7.50 -7.60
N LYS A 352 21.13 7.68 -6.90
CA LYS A 352 21.89 6.60 -6.29
C LYS A 352 22.16 6.87 -4.83
N VAL A 353 22.04 5.81 -4.02
CA VAL A 353 22.34 5.80 -2.58
C VAL A 353 23.25 4.62 -2.24
N ILE A 354 24.10 4.80 -1.24
CA ILE A 354 24.79 3.69 -0.57
C ILE A 354 23.99 3.34 0.67
N VAL A 355 23.62 2.07 0.81
CA VAL A 355 22.91 1.54 1.97
C VAL A 355 23.93 1.03 2.99
N ALA A 356 24.01 1.69 4.13
CA ALA A 356 25.00 1.41 5.17
C ALA A 356 24.51 0.41 6.23
N ALA A 357 23.20 0.15 6.28
CA ALA A 357 22.61 -0.84 7.20
C ALA A 357 21.45 -1.57 6.53
N ASP A 358 21.20 -2.80 6.97
CA ASP A 358 20.04 -3.57 6.54
C ASP A 358 18.74 -2.93 7.07
N LEU A 359 18.02 -2.24 6.18
CA LEU A 359 16.78 -1.53 6.54
C LEU A 359 15.61 -2.48 6.85
N SER A 360 15.73 -3.76 6.49
CA SER A 360 14.76 -4.78 6.89
C SER A 360 15.01 -5.28 8.34
N ASN A 361 16.17 -4.97 8.93
CA ASN A 361 16.53 -5.31 10.29
C ASN A 361 16.28 -4.12 11.25
N SER A 362 15.16 -4.16 11.94
CA SER A 362 14.78 -3.08 12.87
C SER A 362 15.79 -2.85 14.00
N GLY A 363 16.57 -3.88 14.36
CA GLY A 363 17.63 -3.79 15.38
C GLY A 363 18.81 -2.93 14.90
N GLU A 364 19.28 -3.16 13.68
CA GLU A 364 20.35 -2.36 13.07
C GLU A 364 19.94 -0.90 12.89
N VAL A 365 18.73 -0.67 12.37
CA VAL A 365 18.21 0.69 12.19
C VAL A 365 18.11 1.44 13.52
N LYS A 366 17.65 0.76 14.59
CA LYS A 366 17.58 1.36 15.93
C LYS A 366 18.98 1.65 16.52
N SER A 367 19.96 0.80 16.28
CA SER A 367 21.33 1.05 16.77
C SER A 367 21.96 2.26 16.10
N LEU A 368 21.83 2.40 14.77
CA LEU A 368 22.30 3.57 14.03
C LEU A 368 21.60 4.87 14.48
N ALA A 369 20.29 4.81 14.74
CA ALA A 369 19.57 5.96 15.25
C ALA A 369 20.10 6.43 16.62
N LYS A 370 20.49 5.49 17.51
CA LYS A 370 21.15 5.81 18.79
C LYS A 370 22.52 6.45 18.59
N GLU A 371 23.28 6.00 17.60
CA GLU A 371 24.60 6.54 17.25
C GLU A 371 24.53 7.84 16.44
N LYS A 372 23.30 8.31 16.12
CA LYS A 372 23.04 9.47 15.24
C LYS A 372 23.68 9.33 13.86
N SER A 373 23.87 8.09 13.40
CA SER A 373 24.38 7.74 12.08
C SER A 373 23.23 7.57 11.10
N LEU A 374 23.44 7.97 9.84
CA LEU A 374 22.45 7.79 8.79
C LEU A 374 22.58 6.39 8.17
N PRO A 375 21.47 5.69 7.95
CA PRO A 375 21.48 4.38 7.31
C PRO A 375 21.68 4.44 5.78
N LEU A 376 21.61 5.65 5.21
CA LEU A 376 21.68 5.90 3.77
C LEU A 376 22.57 7.09 3.46
N PHE A 377 23.35 7.00 2.39
CA PHE A 377 24.18 8.11 1.89
C PHE A 377 23.83 8.40 0.42
N LEU A 378 23.28 9.58 0.15
CA LEU A 378 22.93 10.03 -1.18
C LEU A 378 24.21 10.34 -1.98
N LYS A 379 24.34 9.74 -3.17
CA LYS A 379 25.43 9.98 -4.13
C LYS A 379 25.06 10.99 -5.19
N ASP A 380 23.94 10.75 -5.82
CA ASP A 380 23.37 11.64 -6.83
C ASP A 380 21.85 11.68 -6.67
N PHE A 381 21.27 12.77 -7.15
CA PHE A 381 19.85 12.99 -7.22
C PHE A 381 19.51 13.54 -8.60
N GLU A 382 18.57 12.93 -9.27
CA GLU A 382 18.09 13.28 -10.62
C GLU A 382 16.59 13.61 -10.51
N LEU A 383 16.22 14.85 -10.76
CA LEU A 383 14.83 15.27 -10.91
C LEU A 383 14.47 15.19 -12.39
N HIS A 384 13.82 14.10 -12.78
CA HIS A 384 13.46 13.83 -14.18
C HIS A 384 12.28 14.69 -14.62
N ASP A 385 11.31 14.89 -13.71
CA ASP A 385 10.17 15.76 -13.94
C ASP A 385 9.49 16.12 -12.59
N LEU A 386 9.34 17.41 -12.35
CA LEU A 386 8.38 17.96 -11.42
C LEU A 386 7.52 18.91 -12.21
N SER A 387 6.30 18.49 -12.53
CA SER A 387 5.36 19.32 -13.28
C SER A 387 4.05 19.50 -12.52
N LEU A 388 3.55 20.72 -12.54
CA LEU A 388 2.27 21.12 -11.98
C LEU A 388 1.55 21.97 -13.02
N SER A 389 0.31 21.61 -13.34
CA SER A 389 -0.61 22.46 -14.10
C SER A 389 -1.80 22.83 -13.24
N ALA A 390 -2.09 24.10 -13.05
CA ALA A 390 -3.24 24.57 -12.28
C ALA A 390 -3.55 26.03 -12.64
N LEU A 391 -4.82 26.39 -12.69
CA LEU A 391 -5.30 27.77 -12.87
C LEU A 391 -4.73 28.47 -14.13
N GLY A 392 -4.42 27.72 -15.18
CA GLY A 392 -3.80 28.22 -16.41
C GLY A 392 -2.25 28.37 -16.34
N ALA A 393 -1.65 28.21 -15.15
CA ALA A 393 -0.19 28.17 -15.03
C ALA A 393 0.35 26.73 -15.19
N ARG A 394 1.59 26.64 -15.69
CA ARG A 394 2.34 25.37 -15.80
C ARG A 394 3.74 25.58 -15.27
N LEU A 395 4.10 24.79 -14.27
CA LEU A 395 5.45 24.70 -13.71
C LEU A 395 6.10 23.42 -14.22
N LYS A 396 7.38 23.52 -14.67
CA LYS A 396 8.22 22.38 -14.93
C LYS A 396 9.59 22.58 -14.31
N VAL A 397 10.06 21.58 -13.56
CA VAL A 397 11.38 21.59 -12.95
C VAL A 397 12.11 20.31 -13.30
N LEU A 398 13.34 20.45 -13.76
CA LEU A 398 14.27 19.36 -14.08
C LEU A 398 15.59 19.64 -13.37
N GLY A 399 16.36 18.60 -13.06
CA GLY A 399 17.67 18.86 -12.47
C GLY A 399 18.45 17.61 -12.13
N ASN A 400 19.72 17.83 -11.84
CA ASN A 400 20.61 16.82 -11.33
C ASN A 400 21.54 17.42 -10.28
N LEU A 401 21.82 16.67 -9.22
CA LEU A 401 22.67 17.08 -8.12
C LEU A 401 23.61 15.96 -7.75
N GLN A 402 24.87 16.28 -7.46
CA GLN A 402 25.87 15.33 -6.98
C GLN A 402 26.25 15.67 -5.54
N PHE A 403 26.55 14.63 -4.75
CA PHE A 403 26.89 14.76 -3.35
C PHE A 403 28.21 14.01 -3.04
N ASP A 404 29.13 14.68 -2.36
CA ASP A 404 30.35 14.07 -1.86
C ASP A 404 30.10 13.43 -0.48
N ILE A 405 30.17 12.09 -0.43
CA ILE A 405 29.95 11.29 0.79
C ILE A 405 31.25 11.13 1.60
N GLY A 406 32.41 11.59 1.10
CA GLY A 406 33.71 11.34 1.69
C GLY A 406 33.97 12.03 3.04
N SER A 407 33.13 12.97 3.44
CA SER A 407 33.21 13.63 4.75
C SER A 407 32.12 13.13 5.68
N LYS A 408 32.44 12.57 6.82
CA LYS A 408 31.49 12.35 7.92
C LYS A 408 30.82 13.68 8.19
N LEU A 409 29.51 13.78 7.91
CA LEU A 409 28.71 14.95 8.21
C LEU A 409 28.84 15.24 9.71
N LYS A 410 29.46 16.37 10.05
CA LYS A 410 29.49 16.87 11.43
C LYS A 410 28.13 17.53 11.72
N LYS A 411 27.70 17.46 12.97
CA LYS A 411 26.49 18.15 13.44
C LYS A 411 26.63 19.63 13.12
N GLY A 412 25.80 20.15 12.19
CA GLY A 412 25.85 21.54 11.70
C GLY A 412 26.36 21.73 10.28
N ASP A 413 26.92 20.69 9.63
CA ASP A 413 27.27 20.77 8.22
C ASP A 413 26.00 20.89 7.38
N GLN A 414 25.95 21.88 6.49
CA GLN A 414 24.86 22.01 5.53
C GLN A 414 25.04 20.93 4.45
N PHE A 415 23.99 20.15 4.21
CA PHE A 415 23.95 19.13 3.16
C PHE A 415 23.76 19.83 1.79
N LEU A 416 24.84 20.41 1.26
CA LEU A 416 24.83 21.08 -0.04
C LEU A 416 25.39 20.16 -1.13
N PRO A 417 24.82 20.16 -2.34
CA PRO A 417 25.41 19.48 -3.48
C PRO A 417 26.82 20.00 -3.78
N THR A 418 27.69 19.13 -4.22
CA THR A 418 29.04 19.51 -4.68
C THR A 418 29.05 20.01 -6.10
N ASP A 419 28.11 19.53 -6.89
CA ASP A 419 27.89 19.92 -8.29
C ASP A 419 26.45 19.66 -8.71
N GLY A 420 25.98 20.35 -9.76
CA GLY A 420 24.69 20.10 -10.35
C GLY A 420 23.95 21.34 -10.82
N LYS A 421 22.78 21.08 -11.39
CA LYS A 421 21.92 22.14 -11.93
C LYS A 421 20.45 21.79 -11.77
N ILE A 422 19.63 22.79 -11.44
CA ILE A 422 18.17 22.72 -11.48
C ILE A 422 17.68 23.79 -12.45
N LEU A 423 16.79 23.38 -13.36
CA LEU A 423 16.13 24.24 -14.32
C LEU A 423 14.65 24.35 -13.96
N ILE A 424 14.13 25.55 -13.99
CA ILE A 424 12.74 25.86 -13.69
C ILE A 424 12.17 26.60 -14.88
N ASP A 425 11.05 26.11 -15.41
CA ASP A 425 10.25 26.75 -16.45
C ASP A 425 8.83 26.97 -15.91
N ILE A 426 8.32 28.18 -16.06
CA ILE A 426 6.97 28.53 -15.61
C ILE A 426 6.27 29.31 -16.72
N TYR A 427 5.09 28.83 -17.11
CA TYR A 427 4.23 29.45 -18.09
C TYR A 427 2.95 29.94 -17.43
N GLY A 428 2.42 31.08 -17.84
CA GLY A 428 1.12 31.60 -17.42
C GLY A 428 1.06 32.14 -15.99
N LEU A 429 2.22 32.27 -15.29
CA LEU A 429 2.24 32.64 -13.88
C LEU A 429 1.73 34.08 -13.64
N ASN A 430 2.12 35.04 -14.48
CA ASN A 430 1.66 36.43 -14.33
C ASN A 430 0.16 36.53 -14.57
N ALA A 431 -0.36 35.88 -15.62
CA ALA A 431 -1.80 35.83 -15.91
C ALA A 431 -2.59 35.19 -14.75
N THR A 432 -2.05 34.12 -14.16
CA THR A 432 -2.67 33.46 -13.00
C THR A 432 -2.67 34.40 -11.77
N ILE A 433 -1.58 35.09 -11.48
CA ILE A 433 -1.50 36.07 -10.38
C ILE A 433 -2.52 37.20 -10.60
N ASP A 434 -2.61 37.75 -11.81
CA ASP A 434 -3.56 38.82 -12.14
C ASP A 434 -5.00 38.33 -12.01
N GLY A 435 -5.29 37.08 -12.44
CA GLY A 435 -6.58 36.43 -12.25
C GLY A 435 -6.95 36.27 -10.77
N LEU A 436 -6.01 35.81 -9.92
CA LEU A 436 -6.23 35.66 -8.47
C LEU A 436 -6.51 37.01 -7.78
N VAL A 437 -5.87 38.10 -8.21
CA VAL A 437 -6.17 39.43 -7.74
C VAL A 437 -7.57 39.88 -8.17
N ALA A 438 -7.89 39.71 -9.45
CA ALA A 438 -9.18 40.08 -10.00
C ALA A 438 -10.34 39.30 -9.36
N ALA A 439 -10.11 38.04 -8.99
CA ALA A 439 -11.04 37.22 -8.23
C ALA A 439 -11.11 37.57 -6.73
N GLY A 440 -10.27 38.51 -6.25
CA GLY A 440 -10.22 38.89 -4.83
C GLY A 440 -9.57 37.85 -3.91
N LEU A 441 -8.90 36.85 -4.46
CA LEU A 441 -8.24 35.76 -3.71
C LEU A 441 -6.81 36.12 -3.26
N LEU A 442 -6.20 37.10 -3.91
CA LEU A 442 -4.86 37.59 -3.58
C LEU A 442 -4.86 39.10 -3.42
N PRO A 443 -4.46 39.68 -2.26
CA PRO A 443 -4.37 41.09 -2.07
C PRO A 443 -3.29 41.76 -2.98
N GLU A 444 -3.56 42.90 -3.58
CA GLU A 444 -2.62 43.63 -4.45
C GLU A 444 -1.28 43.95 -3.74
N GLU A 445 -1.32 44.24 -2.47
CA GLU A 445 -0.11 44.53 -1.67
C GLU A 445 0.84 43.33 -1.62
N THR A 446 0.28 42.10 -1.53
CA THR A 446 1.04 40.84 -1.56
C THR A 446 1.68 40.62 -2.92
N VAL A 447 1.00 41.01 -4.00
CA VAL A 447 1.47 40.81 -5.38
C VAL A 447 2.73 41.63 -5.67
N MET A 448 2.83 42.85 -5.16
CA MET A 448 4.02 43.66 -5.37
C MET A 448 5.26 43.01 -4.78
N GLY A 449 5.16 42.45 -3.57
CA GLY A 449 6.25 41.71 -2.91
C GLY A 449 6.60 40.43 -3.69
N LEU A 450 5.58 39.68 -4.14
CA LEU A 450 5.75 38.45 -4.93
C LEU A 450 6.47 38.73 -6.25
N ARG A 451 6.03 39.74 -7.03
CA ARG A 451 6.68 40.14 -8.30
C ARG A 451 8.11 40.62 -8.11
N MET A 452 8.39 41.34 -7.01
CA MET A 452 9.75 41.76 -6.69
C MET A 452 10.65 40.55 -6.41
N MET A 453 10.16 39.55 -5.64
CA MET A 453 10.90 38.30 -5.42
C MET A 453 11.07 37.53 -6.73
N MET A 454 10.02 37.40 -7.55
CA MET A 454 10.09 36.78 -8.87
C MET A 454 11.19 37.43 -9.72
N GLY A 455 11.26 38.75 -9.77
CA GLY A 455 12.28 39.48 -10.53
C GLY A 455 13.72 39.22 -10.07
N MET A 456 13.95 38.79 -8.82
CA MET A 456 15.27 38.40 -8.33
C MET A 456 15.68 37.01 -8.77
N PHE A 457 14.72 36.06 -8.84
CA PHE A 457 15.02 34.64 -9.05
C PHE A 457 14.63 34.15 -10.44
N LEU A 458 13.68 34.76 -11.12
CA LEU A 458 13.17 34.38 -12.42
C LEU A 458 13.61 35.40 -13.48
N ARG A 459 13.81 34.90 -14.69
CA ARG A 459 14.08 35.71 -15.89
C ARG A 459 12.99 35.45 -16.91
N GLN A 460 12.56 36.49 -17.59
CA GLN A 460 11.66 36.33 -18.71
C GLN A 460 12.41 35.67 -19.87
N ALA A 461 11.84 34.57 -20.40
CA ALA A 461 12.32 33.90 -21.58
C ALA A 461 11.60 34.44 -22.85
N ASN A 462 11.91 33.88 -24.00
CA ASN A 462 11.24 34.23 -25.24
C ASN A 462 9.79 33.78 -25.22
N GLY A 463 8.87 34.73 -25.30
CA GLY A 463 7.43 34.48 -25.33
C GLY A 463 6.70 35.27 -24.25
N GLU A 464 5.36 35.37 -24.40
CA GLU A 464 4.50 36.01 -23.42
C GLU A 464 4.36 35.09 -22.20
N ASP A 465 4.50 35.65 -21.00
CA ASP A 465 4.35 34.97 -19.70
C ASP A 465 5.12 33.63 -19.55
N HIS A 466 6.37 33.61 -20.04
CA HIS A 466 7.30 32.50 -19.83
C HIS A 466 8.45 32.96 -18.95
N LEU A 467 8.56 32.39 -17.77
CA LEU A 467 9.59 32.68 -16.77
C LEU A 467 10.50 31.47 -16.60
N THR A 468 11.80 31.72 -16.49
CA THR A 468 12.78 30.64 -16.29
C THR A 468 13.72 30.98 -15.14
N SER A 469 14.25 29.94 -14.50
CA SER A 469 15.35 30.07 -13.56
C SER A 469 16.32 28.90 -13.69
N SER A 470 17.57 29.16 -13.38
CA SER A 470 18.63 28.16 -13.34
C SER A 470 19.39 28.27 -12.03
N LEU A 471 19.30 27.23 -11.20
CA LEU A 471 20.15 27.10 -10.03
C LEU A 471 21.32 26.21 -10.38
N SER A 472 22.54 26.66 -10.15
CA SER A 472 23.77 25.88 -10.38
C SER A 472 24.53 25.74 -9.06
N PHE A 473 25.06 24.56 -8.83
CA PHE A 473 25.83 24.18 -7.66
C PHE A 473 27.25 23.85 -8.08
N ALA A 474 28.24 24.37 -7.38
CA ALA A 474 29.64 24.04 -7.59
C ALA A 474 30.42 24.30 -6.30
N ASN A 475 31.32 23.39 -5.92
CA ASN A 475 32.20 23.52 -4.74
C ASN A 475 31.45 23.88 -3.45
N ARG A 476 30.25 23.31 -3.24
CA ARG A 476 29.36 23.60 -2.10
C ARG A 476 28.84 25.04 -2.03
N GLY A 477 29.00 25.81 -3.08
CA GLY A 477 28.33 27.09 -3.29
C GLY A 477 27.16 26.95 -4.26
N PHE A 478 26.32 27.95 -4.36
CA PHE A 478 25.27 27.96 -5.38
C PHE A 478 25.08 29.35 -5.99
N ALA A 479 24.65 29.35 -7.24
CA ALA A 479 24.33 30.54 -8.00
C ALA A 479 22.93 30.42 -8.60
N VAL A 480 22.22 31.52 -8.68
CA VAL A 480 20.91 31.67 -9.32
C VAL A 480 21.08 32.49 -10.57
N ASN A 481 20.73 31.95 -11.73
CA ASN A 481 20.87 32.61 -13.03
C ASN A 481 22.28 33.15 -13.27
N GLY A 482 23.32 32.50 -12.75
CA GLY A 482 24.70 32.89 -12.84
C GLY A 482 25.16 33.89 -11.77
N MET A 483 24.27 34.38 -10.91
CA MET A 483 24.61 35.24 -9.79
C MET A 483 24.94 34.40 -8.56
N GLN A 484 26.17 34.52 -8.07
CA GLN A 484 26.63 33.81 -6.87
C GLN A 484 25.81 34.27 -5.65
N ILE A 485 25.24 33.37 -4.90
CA ILE A 485 24.49 33.66 -3.67
C ILE A 485 25.29 33.21 -2.45
N LYS A 486 26.06 32.09 -2.58
CA LYS A 486 26.92 31.59 -1.52
C LYS A 486 28.14 30.88 -2.11
#